data_07f7ddf22ef79a3a7829512dfe691225
#
_entry.id   07f7ddf22ef79a3a7829512dfe691225
#
_cell.length_a   1.000
_cell.length_b   1.000
_cell.length_c   1.000
_cell.angle_alpha   90.00
_cell.angle_beta   90.00
_cell.angle_gamma   90.00
#
_symmetry.space_group_name_H-M   'P 1'
#
loop_
_entity.id
_entity.type
_entity.pdbx_description
1 polymer ?
#
loop_
_entity_poly.entity_id
_entity_poly.type
_entity_poly.pdbx_seq_one_letter_code
_entity_poly.pdbx_strand_id
1 'polypeptide(L)'
;VPFNDRELMVEGGTSMSRFLRSAAVAALAVAAMGAMASAANAQTYNRLVVFGDSLSDNGNLYAVTGGTNPLSPPYYQGRFSNGPVFTELLGFNAGRFTAGAPVTGSVNYAFGGARTDLSANPPGMRAQLAAYTGAGGTFGANDLVSVLGGANNIFQAFPGAAATPATAQSTMQAVATSAAADVNLIVNSVAASGAGTILVTNLPRLGITPQFSPSNPLVGASGSALADFSGTTFNSALLNGLMVTAAARPGTNIILMDLYKISDPLAANPGRFGLTNATNSCLNGITVCANPDGYLYWDGVHPTAAGHRLISRLANDYLYYGDIGAQSAVQGETAFRQREDLLDISTETFAGRGAWEPGTHMTFGAIADSVESDARGVVAASEATGWGGRVALDHVMSENLRFGFAGTFRTADVEAGAMAFDVETYAFDGWLGWRSGNMFLGAAAGGSIDNYDDITRLTSLAPIVHTGETNGGSIGARVQGGWWFNMGGIALSPRAAVAWGSTDVNGYSEQGFAAQYDYHDRTVQSASAEITLRAEGGGEGLSFYVEGGYRDTFADSSDA
;
A
#
# COMPACT_ATOMS: atom_id res chain seq x y z
N VAL A 1 -14.25 -7.78 11.78
CA VAL A 1 -13.35 -8.34 12.79
C VAL A 1 -13.43 -7.43 13.99
N PRO A 2 -13.86 -7.89 15.19
CA PRO A 2 -14.00 -7.00 16.33
C PRO A 2 -12.61 -6.44 16.71
N PHE A 3 -12.54 -5.12 16.88
CA PHE A 3 -11.40 -4.45 17.44
C PHE A 3 -11.13 -4.97 18.85
N ASN A 4 -9.96 -5.51 19.06
CA ASN A 4 -9.52 -5.94 20.37
C ASN A 4 -8.58 -4.87 20.92
N ASP A 5 -9.16 -3.73 21.34
CA ASP A 5 -8.42 -2.60 21.84
C ASP A 5 -8.02 -2.79 23.30
N ARG A 6 -6.73 -2.75 23.55
CA ARG A 6 -6.18 -2.53 24.88
C ARG A 6 -5.76 -1.07 24.94
N GLU A 7 -6.66 -0.21 25.35
CA GLU A 7 -6.33 1.19 25.63
C GLU A 7 -5.88 1.38 27.06
N LEU A 8 -4.77 2.06 27.22
CA LEU A 8 -4.34 2.68 28.47
C LEU A 8 -4.56 4.17 28.32
N MET A 9 -5.69 4.69 28.83
CA MET A 9 -5.91 6.13 28.89
C MET A 9 -5.34 6.69 30.18
N VAL A 10 -4.43 7.66 30.08
CA VAL A 10 -3.94 8.43 31.22
C VAL A 10 -4.50 9.84 31.11
N GLU A 11 -5.65 10.09 31.73
CA GLU A 11 -6.10 11.45 31.96
C GLU A 11 -5.42 12.03 33.21
N GLY A 12 -5.14 13.34 33.22
CA GLY A 12 -4.39 14.07 34.23
C GLY A 12 -4.98 14.06 35.66
N GLY A 13 -5.05 12.92 36.19
CA GLY A 13 -5.37 12.45 37.52
C GLY A 13 -5.51 10.95 37.37
N THR A 14 -4.55 10.19 37.79
CA THR A 14 -4.39 8.73 37.70
C THR A 14 -5.68 7.94 37.45
N SER A 15 -6.08 7.76 36.19
CA SER A 15 -7.15 6.86 35.78
C SER A 15 -6.56 5.75 34.90
N MET A 16 -6.83 4.51 35.25
CA MET A 16 -6.38 3.34 34.51
C MET A 16 -7.59 2.44 34.27
N SER A 17 -8.15 2.42 33.04
CA SER A 17 -9.22 1.50 32.66
C SER A 17 -8.64 0.18 32.15
N ARG A 18 -9.07 -0.94 32.73
CA ARG A 18 -8.75 -2.29 32.25
C ARG A 18 -10.05 -3.02 31.90
N PHE A 19 -10.12 -3.52 30.68
CA PHE A 19 -11.22 -4.36 30.21
C PHE A 19 -11.10 -5.78 30.79
N LEU A 20 -12.13 -6.25 31.50
CA LEU A 20 -12.27 -7.62 31.96
C LEU A 20 -13.43 -8.29 31.19
N ARG A 21 -13.13 -9.40 30.54
CA ARG A 21 -14.15 -10.22 29.88
C ARG A 21 -15.00 -10.96 30.94
N SER A 22 -16.24 -10.62 31.07
CA SER A 22 -17.28 -11.47 31.69
C SER A 22 -18.65 -11.07 31.17
N ALA A 23 -19.42 -12.04 30.74
CA ALA A 23 -20.70 -11.86 30.09
C ALA A 23 -21.81 -11.48 31.07
N ALA A 24 -22.58 -10.46 30.73
CA ALA A 24 -24.00 -10.35 31.09
C ALA A 24 -24.72 -9.49 30.05
N VAL A 25 -25.65 -10.08 29.38
CA VAL A 25 -26.45 -9.57 28.27
C VAL A 25 -27.56 -8.67 28.80
N ALA A 26 -27.66 -7.45 28.25
CA ALA A 26 -28.93 -6.73 28.17
C ALA A 26 -29.14 -6.31 26.72
N ALA A 27 -30.01 -7.01 26.04
CA ALA A 27 -30.38 -6.79 24.65
C ALA A 27 -31.25 -5.53 24.52
N LEU A 28 -30.76 -4.51 23.78
CA LEU A 28 -31.61 -3.62 23.03
C LEU A 28 -31.31 -3.86 21.55
N ALA A 29 -32.29 -4.47 20.88
CA ALA A 29 -32.21 -4.75 19.47
C ALA A 29 -32.31 -3.44 18.68
N VAL A 30 -31.20 -3.01 18.08
CA VAL A 30 -31.19 -2.14 16.92
C VAL A 30 -30.87 -3.02 15.72
N ALA A 31 -31.73 -2.96 14.71
CA ALA A 31 -31.65 -3.81 13.52
C ALA A 31 -30.28 -3.66 12.86
N ALA A 32 -29.47 -4.72 12.92
CA ALA A 32 -28.20 -4.81 12.24
C ALA A 32 -28.43 -4.87 10.73
N MET A 33 -27.98 -3.87 9.99
CA MET A 33 -27.60 -4.08 8.60
C MET A 33 -26.11 -4.42 8.62
N GLY A 34 -25.83 -5.72 8.62
CA GLY A 34 -24.47 -6.24 8.52
C GLY A 34 -23.92 -6.02 7.11
N ALA A 35 -23.11 -5.00 6.91
CA ALA A 35 -22.12 -5.03 5.86
C ALA A 35 -20.96 -5.90 6.38
N MET A 36 -20.72 -7.04 5.75
CA MET A 36 -19.53 -7.84 6.02
C MET A 36 -18.34 -7.07 5.48
N ALA A 37 -17.53 -6.50 6.37
CA ALA A 37 -16.18 -6.10 6.01
C ALA A 37 -15.45 -7.35 5.52
N SER A 38 -15.11 -7.41 4.25
CA SER A 38 -14.21 -8.43 3.74
C SER A 38 -12.84 -8.12 4.31
N ALA A 39 -12.37 -8.93 5.26
CA ALA A 39 -10.98 -8.88 5.67
C ALA A 39 -10.12 -8.97 4.39
N ALA A 40 -9.28 -7.97 4.15
CA ALA A 40 -8.32 -8.02 3.06
C ALA A 40 -7.44 -9.26 3.28
N ASN A 41 -7.58 -10.25 2.42
CA ASN A 41 -6.73 -11.44 2.46
C ASN A 41 -5.42 -11.08 1.78
N ALA A 42 -4.28 -11.42 2.42
CA ALA A 42 -2.96 -11.27 1.82
C ALA A 42 -2.93 -11.83 0.40
N GLN A 43 -2.39 -11.05 -0.55
CA GLN A 43 -2.30 -11.46 -1.94
C GLN A 43 -1.31 -12.62 -2.08
N THR A 44 -1.77 -13.79 -2.46
CA THR A 44 -0.95 -14.99 -2.60
C THR A 44 -0.99 -15.52 -4.02
N TYR A 45 0.18 -15.87 -4.55
CA TYR A 45 0.30 -16.51 -5.85
C TYR A 45 0.77 -17.95 -5.69
N ASN A 46 0.13 -18.90 -6.38
CA ASN A 46 0.46 -20.32 -6.27
C ASN A 46 1.63 -20.72 -7.17
N ARG A 47 1.79 -20.06 -8.31
CA ARG A 47 2.88 -20.32 -9.25
C ARG A 47 3.15 -19.11 -10.13
N LEU A 48 4.34 -19.10 -10.73
CA LEU A 48 4.80 -18.11 -11.70
C LEU A 48 4.96 -18.77 -13.08
N VAL A 49 4.39 -18.13 -14.12
CA VAL A 49 4.64 -18.46 -15.53
C VAL A 49 5.32 -17.26 -16.19
N VAL A 50 6.45 -17.49 -16.87
CA VAL A 50 7.26 -16.41 -17.44
C VAL A 50 7.32 -16.51 -18.95
N PHE A 51 6.98 -15.41 -19.63
CA PHE A 51 7.23 -15.21 -21.07
C PHE A 51 8.09 -13.95 -21.24
N GLY A 52 9.14 -14.04 -22.04
CA GLY A 52 10.00 -12.87 -22.21
C GLY A 52 11.28 -13.12 -22.97
N ASP A 53 12.20 -12.20 -22.76
CA ASP A 53 13.51 -12.18 -23.40
C ASP A 53 14.65 -12.41 -22.38
N SER A 54 15.85 -11.86 -22.68
CA SER A 54 17.07 -12.04 -21.88
C SER A 54 16.96 -11.54 -20.43
N LEU A 55 16.07 -10.56 -20.14
CA LEU A 55 15.88 -10.05 -18.78
C LEU A 55 15.13 -11.03 -17.89
N SER A 56 14.48 -12.02 -18.48
CA SER A 56 13.71 -13.05 -17.79
C SER A 56 14.26 -14.47 -18.00
N ASP A 57 15.19 -14.68 -18.94
CA ASP A 57 15.75 -15.99 -19.27
C ASP A 57 16.60 -16.55 -18.12
N ASN A 58 16.14 -17.65 -17.52
CA ASN A 58 16.85 -18.34 -16.44
C ASN A 58 17.84 -19.41 -16.95
N GLY A 59 18.28 -19.29 -18.20
CA GLY A 59 19.26 -20.17 -18.86
C GLY A 59 18.63 -21.10 -19.94
N ASN A 60 17.48 -20.76 -20.49
CA ASN A 60 16.83 -21.49 -21.54
C ASN A 60 17.64 -21.44 -22.84
N LEU A 61 18.07 -20.24 -23.27
CA LEU A 61 18.90 -20.11 -24.48
C LEU A 61 20.23 -20.85 -24.30
N TYR A 62 20.87 -20.74 -23.17
CA TYR A 62 22.10 -21.46 -22.84
C TYR A 62 21.93 -22.95 -22.96
N ALA A 63 20.83 -23.51 -22.45
CA ALA A 63 20.57 -24.95 -22.54
C ALA A 63 20.35 -25.42 -23.96
N VAL A 64 19.54 -24.71 -24.78
CA VAL A 64 19.26 -25.13 -26.18
C VAL A 64 20.44 -24.89 -27.11
N THR A 65 21.38 -24.02 -26.78
CA THR A 65 22.63 -23.80 -27.53
C THR A 65 23.77 -24.68 -27.05
N GLY A 66 23.51 -25.68 -26.21
CA GLY A 66 24.53 -26.60 -25.72
C GLY A 66 25.58 -25.94 -24.82
N GLY A 67 25.19 -24.88 -24.07
CA GLY A 67 26.07 -24.19 -23.14
C GLY A 67 26.98 -23.11 -23.77
N THR A 68 26.62 -22.61 -24.95
CA THR A 68 27.48 -21.65 -25.67
C THR A 68 26.97 -20.20 -25.69
N ASN A 69 25.67 -19.97 -25.43
CA ASN A 69 25.11 -18.61 -25.47
C ASN A 69 24.11 -18.36 -24.33
N PRO A 70 24.36 -17.34 -23.47
CA PRO A 70 25.57 -16.53 -23.40
C PRO A 70 26.76 -17.35 -22.87
N LEU A 71 27.98 -16.94 -23.23
CA LEU A 71 29.20 -17.60 -22.75
C LEU A 71 29.30 -17.52 -21.22
N SER A 72 29.41 -18.66 -20.56
CA SER A 72 29.35 -18.71 -19.08
C SER A 72 30.59 -19.46 -18.55
N PRO A 73 31.53 -18.79 -17.84
CA PRO A 73 31.61 -17.36 -17.53
C PRO A 73 31.93 -16.50 -18.76
N PRO A 74 31.79 -15.13 -18.75
CA PRO A 74 31.55 -14.26 -17.59
C PRO A 74 30.09 -14.09 -17.19
N TYR A 75 29.15 -14.59 -17.99
CA TYR A 75 27.74 -14.60 -17.66
C TYR A 75 27.43 -15.72 -16.63
N TYR A 76 26.46 -15.47 -15.76
CA TYR A 76 26.11 -16.39 -14.67
C TYR A 76 25.20 -17.52 -15.16
N GLN A 77 25.73 -18.73 -15.25
CA GLN A 77 24.95 -19.96 -15.52
C GLN A 77 23.91 -19.82 -16.65
N GLY A 78 24.27 -19.12 -17.71
CA GLY A 78 23.41 -18.94 -18.89
C GLY A 78 22.40 -17.78 -18.79
N ARG A 79 22.42 -16.98 -17.71
CA ARG A 79 21.65 -15.73 -17.62
C ARG A 79 22.42 -14.61 -18.32
N PHE A 80 21.71 -13.65 -18.89
CA PHE A 80 22.31 -12.45 -19.47
C PHE A 80 22.64 -11.41 -18.37
N SER A 81 23.33 -11.86 -17.34
CA SER A 81 23.69 -11.10 -16.14
C SER A 81 24.86 -11.79 -15.43
N ASN A 82 25.40 -11.17 -14.37
CA ASN A 82 26.35 -11.80 -13.46
C ASN A 82 25.68 -12.50 -12.26
N GLY A 83 24.36 -12.69 -12.30
CA GLY A 83 23.59 -13.37 -11.26
C GLY A 83 22.18 -13.75 -11.72
N PRO A 84 21.29 -14.11 -10.78
CA PRO A 84 19.89 -14.42 -11.07
C PRO A 84 19.16 -13.24 -11.72
N VAL A 85 18.23 -13.52 -12.63
CA VAL A 85 17.34 -12.52 -13.23
C VAL A 85 16.17 -12.21 -12.28
N PHE A 86 15.49 -11.06 -12.47
CA PHE A 86 14.49 -10.56 -11.53
C PHE A 86 13.34 -11.54 -11.25
N THR A 87 12.92 -12.32 -12.25
CA THR A 87 11.85 -13.32 -12.09
C THR A 87 12.23 -14.47 -11.15
N GLU A 88 13.51 -14.78 -11.01
CA GLU A 88 14.02 -15.78 -10.06
C GLU A 88 14.04 -15.24 -8.62
N LEU A 89 13.94 -13.92 -8.46
CA LEU A 89 13.96 -13.21 -7.16
C LEU A 89 12.55 -12.90 -6.61
N LEU A 90 11.50 -13.31 -7.33
CA LEU A 90 10.09 -13.12 -6.91
C LEU A 90 9.59 -14.22 -5.95
N GLY A 91 10.48 -15.08 -5.44
CA GLY A 91 10.11 -16.12 -4.48
C GLY A 91 9.61 -17.43 -5.09
N PHE A 92 9.63 -17.57 -6.42
CA PHE A 92 9.20 -18.79 -7.13
C PHE A 92 10.37 -19.58 -7.69
N ASN A 93 10.29 -20.90 -7.57
CA ASN A 93 11.24 -21.79 -8.22
C ASN A 93 10.72 -22.18 -9.61
N ALA A 94 10.88 -21.28 -10.59
CA ALA A 94 10.41 -21.50 -11.95
C ALA A 94 11.39 -22.42 -12.74
N GLY A 95 10.91 -23.60 -13.12
CA GLY A 95 11.66 -24.55 -13.95
C GLY A 95 11.96 -23.96 -15.34
N ARG A 96 13.13 -24.33 -15.92
CA ARG A 96 13.48 -23.97 -17.29
C ARG A 96 12.58 -24.68 -18.29
N PHE A 97 12.39 -24.06 -19.46
CA PHE A 97 11.74 -24.69 -20.59
C PHE A 97 12.41 -26.01 -20.95
N THR A 98 11.60 -27.05 -21.14
CA THR A 98 12.04 -28.33 -21.67
C THR A 98 11.08 -28.76 -22.78
N ALA A 99 11.58 -28.90 -23.99
CA ALA A 99 10.73 -29.26 -25.13
C ALA A 99 10.03 -30.61 -24.92
N GLY A 100 8.69 -30.63 -25.11
CA GLY A 100 7.86 -31.82 -24.95
C GLY A 100 7.60 -32.26 -23.50
N ALA A 101 8.15 -31.57 -22.51
CA ALA A 101 7.82 -31.86 -21.12
C ALA A 101 6.43 -31.26 -20.74
N PRO A 102 5.62 -31.99 -19.96
CA PRO A 102 4.37 -31.43 -19.44
C PRO A 102 4.64 -30.25 -18.49
N VAL A 103 3.76 -29.25 -18.51
CA VAL A 103 3.86 -28.09 -17.64
C VAL A 103 3.43 -28.48 -16.22
N THR A 104 4.36 -28.34 -15.27
CA THR A 104 4.10 -28.58 -13.85
C THR A 104 4.70 -27.46 -12.99
N GLY A 105 3.90 -26.90 -12.08
CA GLY A 105 4.35 -25.83 -11.17
C GLY A 105 4.74 -24.53 -11.89
N SER A 106 5.68 -23.79 -11.29
CA SER A 106 6.22 -22.56 -11.87
C SER A 106 7.19 -22.87 -13.01
N VAL A 107 7.08 -22.16 -14.15
CA VAL A 107 7.86 -22.42 -15.37
C VAL A 107 8.29 -21.13 -16.04
N ASN A 108 9.45 -21.18 -16.70
CA ASN A 108 10.02 -20.06 -17.42
C ASN A 108 10.22 -20.43 -18.90
N TYR A 109 9.52 -19.73 -19.79
CA TYR A 109 9.58 -19.88 -21.24
C TYR A 109 10.36 -18.77 -21.94
N ALA A 110 10.95 -17.81 -21.18
CA ALA A 110 11.71 -16.72 -21.75
C ALA A 110 13.02 -17.19 -22.40
N PHE A 111 13.40 -16.55 -23.49
CA PHE A 111 14.65 -16.82 -24.20
C PHE A 111 15.42 -15.53 -24.51
N GLY A 112 16.73 -15.53 -24.23
CA GLY A 112 17.60 -14.42 -24.63
C GLY A 112 17.48 -14.10 -26.13
N GLY A 113 17.39 -12.79 -26.45
CA GLY A 113 17.22 -12.31 -27.82
C GLY A 113 15.82 -12.49 -28.41
N ALA A 114 14.86 -13.02 -27.67
CA ALA A 114 13.50 -13.22 -28.14
C ALA A 114 12.83 -11.92 -28.58
N ARG A 115 12.23 -11.94 -29.77
CA ARG A 115 11.30 -10.90 -30.24
C ARG A 115 9.90 -11.21 -29.72
N THR A 116 8.97 -10.30 -29.97
CA THR A 116 7.58 -10.49 -29.52
C THR A 116 6.76 -11.45 -30.40
N ASP A 117 7.19 -11.66 -31.64
CA ASP A 117 6.47 -12.39 -32.69
C ASP A 117 6.53 -13.95 -32.60
N LEU A 118 6.24 -14.63 -33.71
CA LEU A 118 6.29 -16.09 -33.85
C LEU A 118 7.65 -16.62 -34.35
N SER A 119 8.74 -15.83 -34.22
CA SER A 119 10.07 -16.31 -34.61
C SER A 119 10.43 -17.62 -33.91
N ALA A 120 11.18 -18.47 -34.60
CA ALA A 120 11.47 -19.82 -34.11
C ALA A 120 12.82 -19.94 -33.41
N ASN A 121 13.77 -19.05 -33.70
CA ASN A 121 15.13 -19.13 -33.16
C ASN A 121 15.74 -17.73 -32.89
N PRO A 122 15.87 -17.32 -31.63
CA PRO A 122 15.20 -17.93 -30.47
C PRO A 122 13.69 -17.86 -30.59
N PRO A 123 12.94 -18.70 -29.84
CA PRO A 123 11.49 -18.62 -29.86
C PRO A 123 10.98 -17.26 -29.42
N GLY A 124 10.25 -16.56 -30.28
CA GLY A 124 9.60 -15.29 -29.95
C GLY A 124 8.50 -15.47 -28.92
N MET A 125 8.10 -14.41 -28.26
CA MET A 125 7.18 -14.49 -27.11
C MET A 125 5.82 -15.11 -27.47
N ARG A 126 5.27 -14.84 -28.67
CA ARG A 126 4.07 -15.52 -29.15
C ARG A 126 4.31 -17.03 -29.39
N ALA A 127 5.50 -17.40 -29.83
CA ALA A 127 5.89 -18.82 -29.98
C ALA A 127 6.07 -19.47 -28.58
N GLN A 128 6.61 -18.77 -27.60
CA GLN A 128 6.70 -19.24 -26.22
C GLN A 128 5.31 -19.53 -25.61
N LEU A 129 4.34 -18.63 -25.79
CA LEU A 129 2.96 -18.85 -25.35
C LEU A 129 2.34 -20.07 -26.08
N ALA A 130 2.55 -20.19 -27.39
CA ALA A 130 2.07 -21.35 -28.18
C ALA A 130 2.71 -22.66 -27.70
N ALA A 131 4.00 -22.65 -27.36
CA ALA A 131 4.69 -23.81 -26.81
C ALA A 131 4.16 -24.18 -25.41
N TYR A 132 3.91 -23.20 -24.57
CA TYR A 132 3.31 -23.41 -23.24
C TYR A 132 1.93 -24.07 -23.32
N THR A 133 1.03 -23.50 -24.12
CA THR A 133 -0.33 -24.03 -24.30
C THR A 133 -0.32 -25.38 -25.02
N GLY A 134 0.57 -25.56 -26.03
CA GLY A 134 0.76 -26.81 -26.74
C GLY A 134 1.29 -27.96 -25.85
N ALA A 135 2.02 -27.62 -24.77
CA ALA A 135 2.45 -28.58 -23.75
C ALA A 135 1.38 -28.84 -22.66
N GLY A 136 0.14 -28.39 -22.86
CA GLY A 136 -0.96 -28.55 -21.91
C GLY A 136 -0.94 -27.52 -20.78
N GLY A 137 -0.17 -26.43 -20.90
CA GLY A 137 -0.15 -25.34 -19.93
C GLY A 137 -1.51 -24.62 -19.87
N THR A 138 -1.97 -24.37 -18.66
CA THR A 138 -3.22 -23.65 -18.34
C THR A 138 -2.92 -22.51 -17.39
N PHE A 139 -3.86 -21.58 -17.26
CA PHE A 139 -3.78 -20.48 -16.32
C PHE A 139 -4.92 -20.58 -15.30
N GLY A 140 -4.65 -20.16 -14.07
CA GLY A 140 -5.61 -20.16 -12.97
C GLY A 140 -5.70 -18.81 -12.24
N ALA A 141 -6.74 -18.64 -11.45
CA ALA A 141 -7.03 -17.40 -10.75
C ALA A 141 -5.94 -16.94 -9.76
N ASN A 142 -5.14 -17.89 -9.26
CA ASN A 142 -4.03 -17.58 -8.33
C ASN A 142 -2.66 -17.70 -9.00
N ASP A 143 -2.59 -17.67 -10.34
CA ASP A 143 -1.35 -17.66 -11.05
C ASP A 143 -0.85 -16.23 -11.28
N LEU A 144 0.46 -16.06 -11.15
CA LEU A 144 1.18 -14.87 -11.60
C LEU A 144 1.81 -15.18 -12.97
N VAL A 145 1.51 -14.36 -13.98
CA VAL A 145 2.15 -14.43 -15.29
C VAL A 145 3.01 -13.20 -15.51
N SER A 146 4.31 -13.39 -15.73
CA SER A 146 5.25 -12.29 -16.04
C SER A 146 5.47 -12.20 -17.55
N VAL A 147 5.29 -11.00 -18.11
CA VAL A 147 5.45 -10.72 -19.55
C VAL A 147 6.35 -9.51 -19.72
N LEU A 148 7.57 -9.75 -20.27
CA LEU A 148 8.55 -8.69 -20.53
C LEU A 148 9.24 -8.94 -21.86
N GLY A 149 9.18 -7.98 -22.79
CA GLY A 149 9.89 -8.03 -24.06
C GLY A 149 9.50 -6.87 -24.99
N GLY A 150 10.09 -6.85 -26.18
CA GLY A 150 9.92 -5.81 -27.18
C GLY A 150 11.21 -5.07 -27.51
N ALA A 151 12.17 -5.03 -26.58
CA ALA A 151 13.47 -4.41 -26.82
C ALA A 151 14.22 -5.04 -27.99
N ASN A 152 14.19 -6.38 -28.14
CA ASN A 152 14.87 -7.07 -29.23
C ASN A 152 14.31 -6.76 -30.63
N ASN A 153 13.02 -6.44 -30.76
CA ASN A 153 12.45 -5.95 -32.02
C ASN A 153 13.11 -4.62 -32.41
N ILE A 154 13.25 -3.71 -31.45
CA ILE A 154 13.90 -2.41 -31.63
C ILE A 154 15.39 -2.59 -31.93
N PHE A 155 16.12 -3.38 -31.14
CA PHE A 155 17.57 -3.59 -31.30
C PHE A 155 17.94 -4.18 -32.64
N GLN A 156 17.16 -5.13 -33.15
CA GLN A 156 17.41 -5.75 -34.47
C GLN A 156 17.12 -4.80 -35.64
N ALA A 157 16.11 -3.95 -35.51
CA ALA A 157 15.78 -2.97 -36.56
C ALA A 157 16.67 -1.71 -36.53
N PHE A 158 17.24 -1.39 -35.39
CA PHE A 158 17.95 -0.14 -35.14
C PHE A 158 19.09 0.14 -36.13
N PRO A 159 20.03 -0.80 -36.44
CA PRO A 159 21.13 -0.53 -37.34
C PRO A 159 20.65 -0.13 -38.76
N GLY A 160 19.62 -0.82 -39.28
CA GLY A 160 19.03 -0.49 -40.59
C GLY A 160 18.31 0.85 -40.61
N ALA A 161 17.59 1.17 -39.56
CA ALA A 161 16.91 2.45 -39.39
C ALA A 161 17.94 3.61 -39.27
N ALA A 162 18.95 3.45 -38.42
CA ALA A 162 20.00 4.44 -38.24
C ALA A 162 20.80 4.74 -39.52
N ALA A 163 20.96 3.75 -40.39
CA ALA A 163 21.60 3.89 -41.69
C ALA A 163 20.75 4.68 -42.72
N THR A 164 19.45 4.89 -42.45
CA THR A 164 18.51 5.61 -43.32
C THR A 164 17.79 6.74 -42.58
N PRO A 165 18.46 7.85 -42.23
CA PRO A 165 17.93 8.89 -41.34
C PRO A 165 16.58 9.45 -41.79
N ALA A 166 16.33 9.56 -43.10
CA ALA A 166 15.07 10.12 -43.65
C ALA A 166 13.83 9.29 -43.27
N THR A 167 13.97 7.98 -43.02
CA THR A 167 12.88 7.07 -42.68
C THR A 167 13.05 6.42 -41.30
N ALA A 168 14.14 6.72 -40.60
CA ALA A 168 14.51 6.07 -39.34
C ALA A 168 13.36 6.10 -38.32
N GLN A 169 12.77 7.28 -38.11
CA GLN A 169 11.72 7.45 -37.12
C GLN A 169 10.45 6.67 -37.51
N SER A 170 9.98 6.74 -38.76
CA SER A 170 8.79 6.02 -39.22
C SER A 170 9.02 4.49 -39.20
N THR A 171 10.21 4.03 -39.54
CA THR A 171 10.59 2.60 -39.45
C THR A 171 10.54 2.12 -38.00
N MET A 172 11.16 2.85 -37.08
CA MET A 172 11.19 2.49 -35.66
C MET A 172 9.81 2.59 -35.01
N GLN A 173 8.97 3.54 -35.42
CA GLN A 173 7.59 3.65 -34.98
C GLN A 173 6.79 2.38 -35.38
N ALA A 174 6.90 1.95 -36.62
CA ALA A 174 6.20 0.74 -37.10
C ALA A 174 6.67 -0.52 -36.33
N VAL A 175 7.99 -0.67 -36.12
CA VAL A 175 8.57 -1.78 -35.36
C VAL A 175 8.07 -1.79 -33.92
N ALA A 176 8.14 -0.65 -33.23
CA ALA A 176 7.73 -0.52 -31.85
C ALA A 176 6.23 -0.80 -31.66
N THR A 177 5.39 -0.24 -32.54
CA THR A 177 3.94 -0.44 -32.49
C THR A 177 3.57 -1.91 -32.76
N SER A 178 4.23 -2.56 -33.73
CA SER A 178 4.01 -3.98 -34.02
C SER A 178 4.44 -4.87 -32.85
N ALA A 179 5.58 -4.58 -32.22
CA ALA A 179 6.05 -5.32 -31.06
C ALA A 179 5.09 -5.18 -29.88
N ALA A 180 4.59 -3.97 -29.60
CA ALA A 180 3.59 -3.75 -28.55
C ALA A 180 2.26 -4.49 -28.85
N ALA A 181 1.83 -4.53 -30.11
CA ALA A 181 0.64 -5.27 -30.51
C ALA A 181 0.77 -6.78 -30.21
N ASP A 182 1.94 -7.37 -30.47
CA ASP A 182 2.20 -8.78 -30.12
C ASP A 182 2.12 -9.02 -28.61
N VAL A 183 2.72 -8.13 -27.79
CA VAL A 183 2.63 -8.25 -26.32
C VAL A 183 1.17 -8.13 -25.87
N ASN A 184 0.40 -7.18 -26.40
CA ASN A 184 -1.02 -7.02 -26.09
C ASN A 184 -1.84 -8.26 -26.48
N LEU A 185 -1.53 -8.92 -27.59
CA LEU A 185 -2.13 -10.20 -27.98
C LEU A 185 -1.82 -11.31 -26.96
N ILE A 186 -0.58 -11.39 -26.48
CA ILE A 186 -0.18 -12.35 -25.44
C ILE A 186 -0.99 -12.10 -24.17
N VAL A 187 -1.00 -10.86 -23.68
CA VAL A 187 -1.72 -10.48 -22.44
C VAL A 187 -3.21 -10.77 -22.54
N ASN A 188 -3.86 -10.38 -23.66
CA ASN A 188 -5.27 -10.69 -23.87
C ASN A 188 -5.55 -12.20 -23.92
N SER A 189 -4.66 -12.99 -24.55
CA SER A 189 -4.80 -14.45 -24.62
C SER A 189 -4.66 -15.10 -23.25
N VAL A 190 -3.69 -14.67 -22.46
CA VAL A 190 -3.44 -15.13 -21.08
C VAL A 190 -4.62 -14.79 -20.17
N ALA A 191 -5.11 -13.54 -20.23
CA ALA A 191 -6.28 -13.09 -19.48
C ALA A 191 -7.55 -13.86 -19.87
N ALA A 192 -7.77 -14.05 -21.18
CA ALA A 192 -8.90 -14.83 -21.69
C ALA A 192 -8.86 -16.31 -21.27
N SER A 193 -7.67 -16.83 -20.95
CA SER A 193 -7.46 -18.20 -20.49
C SER A 193 -7.53 -18.37 -18.96
N GLY A 194 -7.89 -17.32 -18.22
CA GLY A 194 -8.20 -17.40 -16.78
C GLY A 194 -7.05 -17.09 -15.83
N ALA A 195 -5.98 -16.43 -16.29
CA ALA A 195 -4.94 -15.94 -15.40
C ALA A 195 -5.49 -14.87 -14.43
N GLY A 196 -5.19 -15.00 -13.14
CA GLY A 196 -5.65 -14.03 -12.13
C GLY A 196 -4.84 -12.75 -12.13
N THR A 197 -3.51 -12.84 -12.28
CA THR A 197 -2.62 -11.66 -12.31
C THR A 197 -1.59 -11.77 -13.42
N ILE A 198 -1.43 -10.68 -14.17
CA ILE A 198 -0.42 -10.54 -15.21
C ILE A 198 0.45 -9.32 -14.92
N LEU A 199 1.73 -9.54 -14.62
CA LEU A 199 2.74 -8.50 -14.50
C LEU A 199 3.34 -8.23 -15.87
N VAL A 200 2.98 -7.12 -16.48
CA VAL A 200 3.55 -6.66 -17.75
C VAL A 200 4.59 -5.59 -17.46
N THR A 201 5.76 -5.69 -18.05
CA THR A 201 6.83 -4.73 -17.84
C THR A 201 7.03 -3.89 -19.10
N ASN A 202 7.00 -2.56 -18.96
CA ASN A 202 7.36 -1.68 -20.08
C ASN A 202 8.88 -1.59 -20.28
N LEU A 203 9.31 -0.98 -21.37
CA LEU A 203 10.73 -0.77 -21.64
C LEU A 203 11.29 0.41 -20.84
N PRO A 204 12.49 0.27 -20.23
CA PRO A 204 13.21 1.40 -19.64
C PRO A 204 13.62 2.41 -20.72
N ARG A 205 14.19 3.53 -20.33
CA ARG A 205 14.81 4.45 -21.28
C ARG A 205 15.98 3.78 -21.98
N LEU A 206 15.80 3.47 -23.27
CA LEU A 206 16.81 2.75 -24.05
C LEU A 206 18.04 3.63 -24.34
N GLY A 207 17.85 4.93 -24.59
CA GLY A 207 18.90 5.87 -24.93
C GLY A 207 19.89 6.18 -23.80
N ILE A 208 19.63 5.75 -22.56
CA ILE A 208 20.59 5.89 -21.46
C ILE A 208 21.38 4.60 -21.18
N THR A 209 21.03 3.49 -21.82
CA THR A 209 21.78 2.24 -21.70
C THR A 209 23.17 2.39 -22.31
N PRO A 210 24.21 1.71 -21.83
CA PRO A 210 25.56 1.87 -22.36
C PRO A 210 25.65 1.69 -23.89
N GLN A 211 24.85 0.77 -24.46
CA GLN A 211 24.83 0.51 -25.90
C GLN A 211 24.24 1.67 -26.71
N PHE A 212 23.20 2.34 -26.20
CA PHE A 212 22.48 3.38 -26.94
C PHE A 212 22.69 4.77 -26.39
N SER A 213 23.56 4.96 -25.40
CA SER A 213 23.84 6.27 -24.81
C SER A 213 24.50 7.23 -25.81
N PRO A 214 24.34 8.54 -25.68
CA PRO A 214 24.98 9.53 -26.53
C PRO A 214 26.51 9.49 -26.43
N SER A 215 27.07 8.91 -25.38
CA SER A 215 28.51 8.71 -25.20
C SER A 215 29.07 7.53 -26.00
N ASN A 216 28.21 6.64 -26.52
CA ASN A 216 28.63 5.59 -27.44
C ASN A 216 28.92 6.21 -28.82
N PRO A 217 30.17 6.19 -29.32
CA PRO A 217 30.51 6.86 -30.57
C PRO A 217 29.83 6.27 -31.82
N LEU A 218 29.35 5.03 -31.75
CA LEU A 218 28.63 4.38 -32.84
C LEU A 218 27.15 4.79 -32.91
N VAL A 219 26.62 5.42 -31.86
CA VAL A 219 25.23 5.81 -31.73
C VAL A 219 25.06 7.33 -31.72
N GLY A 220 25.82 8.01 -30.88
CA GLY A 220 25.73 9.45 -30.71
C GLY A 220 24.38 9.96 -30.20
N ALA A 221 24.22 11.27 -30.14
CA ALA A 221 23.00 11.88 -29.59
C ALA A 221 21.72 11.56 -30.43
N SER A 222 21.84 11.52 -31.75
CA SER A 222 20.69 11.23 -32.63
C SER A 222 20.24 9.79 -32.55
N GLY A 223 21.19 8.86 -32.43
CA GLY A 223 20.83 7.44 -32.24
C GLY A 223 20.25 7.18 -30.85
N SER A 224 20.79 7.82 -29.81
CA SER A 224 20.22 7.76 -28.46
C SER A 224 18.77 8.29 -28.44
N ALA A 225 18.51 9.43 -29.09
CA ALA A 225 17.15 9.97 -29.21
C ALA A 225 16.20 9.03 -30.01
N LEU A 226 16.72 8.37 -31.06
CA LEU A 226 15.93 7.40 -31.82
C LEU A 226 15.60 6.15 -30.99
N ALA A 227 16.52 5.68 -30.14
CA ALA A 227 16.28 4.56 -29.23
C ALA A 227 15.22 4.92 -28.18
N ASP A 228 15.30 6.11 -27.56
CA ASP A 228 14.29 6.61 -26.61
C ASP A 228 12.92 6.79 -27.28
N PHE A 229 12.87 7.38 -28.49
CA PHE A 229 11.65 7.49 -29.27
C PHE A 229 11.00 6.12 -29.52
N SER A 230 11.80 5.11 -29.85
CA SER A 230 11.30 3.76 -30.10
C SER A 230 10.71 3.12 -28.84
N GLY A 231 11.40 3.26 -27.70
CA GLY A 231 10.95 2.77 -26.41
C GLY A 231 9.66 3.45 -25.94
N THR A 232 9.57 4.78 -26.06
CA THR A 232 8.35 5.53 -25.68
C THR A 232 7.17 5.20 -26.60
N THR A 233 7.41 5.00 -27.89
CA THR A 233 6.38 4.56 -28.84
C THR A 233 5.84 3.17 -28.47
N PHE A 234 6.74 2.23 -28.15
CA PHE A 234 6.36 0.90 -27.67
C PHE A 234 5.54 1.01 -26.38
N ASN A 235 6.01 1.74 -25.37
CA ASN A 235 5.36 1.87 -24.07
C ASN A 235 3.95 2.47 -24.20
N SER A 236 3.78 3.49 -25.03
CA SER A 236 2.49 4.12 -25.28
C SER A 236 1.50 3.17 -25.97
N ALA A 237 1.96 2.44 -26.98
CA ALA A 237 1.14 1.46 -27.69
C ALA A 237 0.79 0.26 -26.80
N LEU A 238 1.73 -0.17 -25.96
CA LEU A 238 1.52 -1.22 -24.96
C LEU A 238 0.42 -0.80 -23.97
N LEU A 239 0.57 0.35 -23.32
CA LEU A 239 -0.39 0.87 -22.33
C LEU A 239 -1.81 0.94 -22.92
N ASN A 240 -1.95 1.51 -24.12
CA ASN A 240 -3.26 1.62 -24.78
C ASN A 240 -3.92 0.24 -24.98
N GLY A 241 -3.16 -0.77 -25.39
CA GLY A 241 -3.70 -2.13 -25.56
C GLY A 241 -4.00 -2.82 -24.22
N LEU A 242 -3.20 -2.58 -23.18
CA LEU A 242 -3.47 -3.11 -21.85
C LEU A 242 -4.75 -2.53 -21.26
N MET A 243 -5.01 -1.23 -21.43
CA MET A 243 -6.27 -0.59 -21.01
C MET A 243 -7.49 -1.24 -21.68
N VAL A 244 -7.41 -1.51 -22.98
CA VAL A 244 -8.48 -2.22 -23.72
C VAL A 244 -8.68 -3.64 -23.16
N THR A 245 -7.59 -4.36 -22.89
CA THR A 245 -7.67 -5.70 -22.34
C THR A 245 -8.23 -5.70 -20.92
N ALA A 246 -7.80 -4.78 -20.06
CA ALA A 246 -8.30 -4.66 -18.68
C ALA A 246 -9.81 -4.38 -18.67
N ALA A 247 -10.29 -3.46 -19.51
CA ALA A 247 -11.71 -3.17 -19.63
C ALA A 247 -12.53 -4.39 -20.11
N ALA A 248 -11.96 -5.23 -20.99
CA ALA A 248 -12.61 -6.43 -21.51
C ALA A 248 -12.50 -7.66 -20.57
N ARG A 249 -11.62 -7.62 -19.59
CA ARG A 249 -11.26 -8.75 -18.69
C ARG A 249 -11.20 -8.31 -17.22
N PRO A 250 -12.31 -7.84 -16.63
CA PRO A 250 -12.33 -7.30 -15.26
C PRO A 250 -11.98 -8.35 -14.18
N GLY A 251 -12.00 -9.66 -14.51
CA GLY A 251 -11.58 -10.74 -13.62
C GLY A 251 -10.07 -11.01 -13.60
N THR A 252 -9.28 -10.28 -14.40
CA THR A 252 -7.81 -10.41 -14.42
C THR A 252 -7.17 -9.11 -13.96
N ASN A 253 -6.31 -9.19 -12.96
CA ASN A 253 -5.50 -8.06 -12.51
C ASN A 253 -4.31 -7.88 -13.49
N ILE A 254 -4.33 -6.82 -14.31
CA ILE A 254 -3.26 -6.48 -15.25
C ILE A 254 -2.44 -5.35 -14.67
N ILE A 255 -1.22 -5.64 -14.26
CA ILE A 255 -0.30 -4.72 -13.62
C ILE A 255 0.77 -4.31 -14.63
N LEU A 256 0.91 -3.02 -14.90
CA LEU A 256 2.01 -2.47 -15.71
C LEU A 256 3.13 -1.96 -14.79
N MET A 257 4.20 -2.73 -14.68
CA MET A 257 5.42 -2.30 -14.00
C MET A 257 6.20 -1.31 -14.87
N ASP A 258 6.40 -0.10 -14.37
CA ASP A 258 6.98 1.02 -15.14
C ASP A 258 8.48 1.17 -14.89
N LEU A 259 9.29 0.51 -15.73
CA LEU A 259 10.76 0.69 -15.74
C LEU A 259 11.19 2.00 -16.39
N TYR A 260 10.34 2.59 -17.24
CA TYR A 260 10.67 3.86 -17.90
C TYR A 260 10.75 5.00 -16.86
N LYS A 261 9.77 5.07 -15.98
CA LYS A 261 9.65 6.13 -14.96
C LYS A 261 10.82 6.17 -13.99
N ILE A 262 11.35 5.00 -13.60
CA ILE A 262 12.48 4.90 -12.67
C ILE A 262 13.84 5.12 -13.34
N SER A 263 13.92 5.07 -14.67
CA SER A 263 15.18 5.12 -15.41
C SER A 263 15.97 6.41 -15.17
N ASP A 264 15.32 7.59 -15.26
CA ASP A 264 15.95 8.88 -15.06
C ASP A 264 16.42 9.12 -13.62
N PRO A 265 15.59 8.92 -12.58
CA PRO A 265 16.02 9.00 -11.18
C PRO A 265 17.20 8.10 -10.85
N LEU A 266 17.20 6.88 -11.39
CA LEU A 266 18.25 5.90 -11.16
C LEU A 266 19.57 6.31 -11.84
N ALA A 267 19.51 6.81 -13.08
CA ALA A 267 20.69 7.31 -13.80
C ALA A 267 21.25 8.58 -13.17
N ALA A 268 20.38 9.50 -12.72
CA ALA A 268 20.77 10.77 -12.14
C ALA A 268 21.40 10.63 -10.74
N ASN A 269 20.93 9.68 -9.95
CA ASN A 269 21.40 9.49 -8.57
C ASN A 269 21.47 7.99 -8.17
N PRO A 270 22.41 7.24 -8.78
CA PRO A 270 22.53 5.79 -8.52
C PRO A 270 22.80 5.46 -7.05
N GLY A 271 23.43 6.37 -6.29
CA GLY A 271 23.72 6.20 -4.87
C GLY A 271 22.47 5.98 -4.01
N ARG A 272 21.33 6.59 -4.37
CA ARG A 272 20.05 6.36 -3.69
C ARG A 272 19.55 4.91 -3.82
N PHE A 273 20.03 4.19 -4.83
CA PHE A 273 19.67 2.79 -5.11
C PHE A 273 20.77 1.81 -4.70
N GLY A 274 21.79 2.28 -3.97
CA GLY A 274 22.93 1.47 -3.55
C GLY A 274 23.94 1.17 -4.68
N LEU A 275 23.90 1.94 -5.79
CA LEU A 275 24.79 1.78 -6.92
C LEU A 275 25.82 2.93 -6.97
N THR A 276 26.95 2.68 -7.61
CA THR A 276 27.98 3.70 -7.89
C THR A 276 28.02 4.11 -9.35
N ASN A 277 27.42 3.30 -10.23
CA ASN A 277 27.43 3.52 -11.68
C ASN A 277 26.15 2.98 -12.33
N ALA A 278 25.42 3.83 -13.05
CA ALA A 278 24.20 3.49 -13.77
C ALA A 278 24.28 3.84 -15.28
N THR A 279 25.48 4.08 -15.82
CA THR A 279 25.66 4.53 -17.20
C THR A 279 26.67 3.71 -18.01
N ASN A 280 27.55 2.97 -17.34
CA ASN A 280 28.57 2.17 -18.01
C ASN A 280 28.34 0.68 -17.81
N SER A 281 28.85 -0.12 -18.74
CA SER A 281 28.91 -1.58 -18.62
C SER A 281 29.98 -1.99 -17.60
N CYS A 282 29.67 -2.98 -16.76
CA CYS A 282 30.66 -3.63 -15.90
C CYS A 282 31.52 -4.65 -16.68
N LEU A 283 30.92 -5.33 -17.65
CA LEU A 283 31.59 -6.27 -18.55
C LEU A 283 31.97 -5.58 -19.87
N ASN A 284 33.27 -5.49 -20.15
CA ASN A 284 33.83 -4.98 -21.41
C ASN A 284 34.65 -6.08 -22.10
N GLY A 285 34.06 -6.68 -23.12
CA GLY A 285 34.62 -7.89 -23.72
C GLY A 285 34.62 -9.06 -22.74
N ILE A 286 35.81 -9.42 -22.22
CA ILE A 286 35.97 -10.46 -21.18
C ILE A 286 36.37 -9.88 -19.83
N THR A 287 36.58 -8.56 -19.75
CA THR A 287 37.05 -7.89 -18.54
C THR A 287 35.87 -7.42 -17.71
N VAL A 288 35.83 -7.89 -16.47
CA VAL A 288 34.79 -7.52 -15.48
C VAL A 288 35.31 -6.37 -14.63
N CYS A 289 34.45 -5.40 -14.33
CA CYS A 289 34.75 -4.30 -13.41
C CYS A 289 35.09 -4.80 -11.99
N ALA A 290 35.78 -3.99 -11.20
CA ALA A 290 36.22 -4.41 -9.87
C ALA A 290 35.09 -4.63 -8.85
N ASN A 291 33.96 -3.92 -9.02
CA ASN A 291 32.79 -4.01 -8.13
C ASN A 291 31.49 -4.14 -8.94
N PRO A 292 31.13 -5.35 -9.39
CA PRO A 292 29.91 -5.57 -10.18
C PRO A 292 28.63 -5.15 -9.47
N ASP A 293 28.54 -5.28 -8.16
CA ASP A 293 27.36 -4.91 -7.37
C ASP A 293 27.13 -3.40 -7.31
N GLY A 294 28.13 -2.60 -7.64
CA GLY A 294 28.02 -1.15 -7.77
C GLY A 294 27.50 -0.67 -9.13
N TYR A 295 27.33 -1.55 -10.10
CA TYR A 295 26.91 -1.18 -11.46
C TYR A 295 25.46 -1.60 -11.72
N LEU A 296 24.71 -0.74 -12.45
CA LEU A 296 23.38 -1.09 -12.97
C LEU A 296 23.48 -2.10 -14.11
N TYR A 297 24.38 -1.85 -15.07
CA TYR A 297 24.49 -2.64 -16.29
C TYR A 297 25.65 -3.63 -16.23
N TRP A 298 25.35 -4.90 -16.57
CA TRP A 298 26.37 -5.91 -16.76
C TRP A 298 27.13 -5.69 -18.07
N ASP A 299 26.36 -5.57 -19.17
CA ASP A 299 26.88 -5.28 -20.51
C ASP A 299 26.21 -4.05 -21.13
N GLY A 300 26.10 -3.97 -22.44
CA GLY A 300 25.52 -2.82 -23.15
C GLY A 300 24.06 -2.51 -22.83
N VAL A 301 23.26 -3.53 -22.42
CA VAL A 301 21.81 -3.39 -22.21
C VAL A 301 21.28 -4.19 -21.02
N HIS A 302 21.99 -5.20 -20.56
CA HIS A 302 21.49 -6.11 -19.53
C HIS A 302 21.87 -5.63 -18.14
N PRO A 303 20.97 -5.71 -17.15
CA PRO A 303 21.27 -5.40 -15.77
C PRO A 303 22.27 -6.37 -15.13
N THR A 304 23.03 -5.89 -14.14
CA THR A 304 23.76 -6.76 -13.20
C THR A 304 22.79 -7.47 -12.26
N ALA A 305 23.31 -8.38 -11.44
CA ALA A 305 22.56 -8.96 -10.32
C ALA A 305 22.00 -7.88 -9.38
N ALA A 306 22.72 -6.78 -9.17
CA ALA A 306 22.23 -5.64 -8.39
C ALA A 306 21.06 -4.94 -9.10
N GLY A 307 21.16 -4.72 -10.42
CA GLY A 307 20.05 -4.19 -11.22
C GLY A 307 18.81 -5.09 -11.20
N HIS A 308 18.98 -6.40 -11.33
CA HIS A 308 17.86 -7.35 -11.23
C HIS A 308 17.23 -7.38 -9.83
N ARG A 309 17.99 -7.19 -8.75
CA ARG A 309 17.43 -7.03 -7.40
C ARG A 309 16.56 -5.77 -7.29
N LEU A 310 16.96 -4.65 -7.91
CA LEU A 310 16.13 -3.43 -7.95
C LEU A 310 14.83 -3.66 -8.73
N ILE A 311 14.89 -4.32 -9.90
CA ILE A 311 13.70 -4.65 -10.69
C ILE A 311 12.76 -5.57 -9.89
N SER A 312 13.29 -6.59 -9.18
CA SER A 312 12.50 -7.49 -8.36
C SER A 312 11.83 -6.77 -7.18
N ARG A 313 12.54 -5.85 -6.50
CA ARG A 313 11.96 -5.04 -5.42
C ARG A 313 10.84 -4.13 -5.95
N LEU A 314 11.06 -3.47 -7.08
CA LEU A 314 10.02 -2.68 -7.73
C LEU A 314 8.81 -3.55 -8.10
N ALA A 315 9.03 -4.76 -8.63
CA ALA A 315 7.97 -5.70 -8.94
C ALA A 315 7.14 -6.08 -7.70
N ASN A 316 7.76 -6.24 -6.54
CA ASN A 316 7.05 -6.51 -5.29
C ASN A 316 6.12 -5.36 -4.89
N ASP A 317 6.55 -4.10 -5.02
CA ASP A 317 5.67 -2.95 -4.76
C ASP A 317 4.43 -2.96 -5.67
N TYR A 318 4.61 -3.36 -6.95
CA TYR A 318 3.49 -3.50 -7.88
C TYR A 318 2.61 -4.74 -7.60
N LEU A 319 3.20 -5.86 -7.20
CA LEU A 319 2.48 -7.13 -7.01
C LEU A 319 1.66 -7.14 -5.71
N TYR A 320 2.19 -6.53 -4.66
CA TYR A 320 1.58 -6.52 -3.32
C TYR A 320 0.97 -5.16 -2.96
N TYR A 321 0.52 -4.41 -3.98
CA TYR A 321 -0.05 -3.07 -3.80
C TYR A 321 -1.26 -3.05 -2.85
N GLY A 322 -2.08 -4.11 -2.86
CA GLY A 322 -3.23 -4.24 -1.97
C GLY A 322 -2.82 -4.37 -0.50
N ASP A 323 -1.85 -5.25 -0.20
CA ASP A 323 -1.36 -5.46 1.15
C ASP A 323 -0.62 -4.23 1.68
N ILE A 324 0.20 -3.59 0.82
CA ILE A 324 0.95 -2.38 1.15
C ILE A 324 0.00 -1.19 1.32
N GLY A 325 -0.97 -1.03 0.41
CA GLY A 325 -1.96 0.05 0.44
C GLY A 325 -2.93 -0.05 1.61
N ALA A 326 -3.20 -1.25 2.11
CA ALA A 326 -4.10 -1.48 3.24
C ALA A 326 -3.66 -0.78 4.54
N GLN A 327 -2.37 -0.40 4.65
CA GLN A 327 -1.87 0.39 5.79
C GLN A 327 -2.59 1.74 5.92
N SER A 328 -3.14 2.27 4.83
CA SER A 328 -3.91 3.52 4.83
C SER A 328 -5.21 3.45 5.66
N ALA A 329 -5.70 2.26 6.00
CA ALA A 329 -6.85 2.09 6.89
C ALA A 329 -6.62 2.75 8.27
N VAL A 330 -5.35 2.78 8.73
CA VAL A 330 -4.97 3.40 10.01
C VAL A 330 -5.28 4.90 10.04
N GLN A 331 -5.34 5.60 8.89
CA GLN A 331 -5.72 7.01 8.82
C GLN A 331 -7.13 7.24 9.37
N GLY A 332 -8.11 6.53 8.82
CA GLY A 332 -9.50 6.63 9.26
C GLY A 332 -9.70 6.12 10.69
N GLU A 333 -9.02 5.06 11.07
CA GLU A 333 -9.11 4.49 12.41
C GLU A 333 -8.57 5.42 13.50
N THR A 334 -7.45 6.11 13.23
CA THR A 334 -6.89 7.09 14.17
C THR A 334 -7.86 8.25 14.40
N ALA A 335 -8.40 8.86 13.34
CA ALA A 335 -9.36 9.95 13.46
C ALA A 335 -10.68 9.49 14.13
N PHE A 336 -11.14 8.26 13.81
CA PHE A 336 -12.31 7.66 14.44
C PHE A 336 -12.13 7.52 15.97
N ARG A 337 -10.99 6.99 16.43
CA ARG A 337 -10.67 6.88 17.86
C ARG A 337 -10.59 8.24 18.51
N GLN A 338 -9.91 9.21 17.88
CA GLN A 338 -9.86 10.58 18.39
C GLN A 338 -11.26 11.16 18.55
N ARG A 339 -12.21 10.85 17.64
CA ARG A 339 -13.60 11.26 17.74
C ARG A 339 -14.31 10.60 18.92
N GLU A 340 -14.13 9.30 19.14
CA GLU A 340 -14.69 8.59 20.29
C GLU A 340 -14.20 9.15 21.62
N ASP A 341 -12.89 9.39 21.76
CA ASP A 341 -12.28 9.99 22.95
C ASP A 341 -12.89 11.34 23.30
N LEU A 342 -13.08 12.22 22.30
CA LEU A 342 -13.67 13.53 22.52
C LEU A 342 -15.14 13.46 22.96
N LEU A 343 -15.90 12.48 22.47
CA LEU A 343 -17.27 12.22 22.94
C LEU A 343 -17.27 11.69 24.37
N ASP A 344 -16.29 10.86 24.73
CA ASP A 344 -16.14 10.34 26.08
C ASP A 344 -15.81 11.46 27.07
N ILE A 345 -14.83 12.30 26.76
CA ILE A 345 -14.50 13.50 27.52
C ILE A 345 -15.74 14.39 27.69
N SER A 346 -16.57 14.57 26.67
CA SER A 346 -17.78 15.37 26.71
C SER A 346 -18.83 14.78 27.64
N THR A 347 -18.98 13.45 27.65
CA THR A 347 -19.95 12.77 28.51
C THR A 347 -19.52 12.73 29.99
N GLU A 348 -18.22 12.73 30.27
CA GLU A 348 -17.69 12.81 31.64
C GLU A 348 -18.07 14.13 32.34
N THR A 349 -18.33 15.22 31.62
CA THR A 349 -18.70 16.50 32.19
C THR A 349 -19.99 16.44 33.05
N PHE A 350 -20.95 15.57 32.71
CA PHE A 350 -22.19 15.38 33.43
C PHE A 350 -22.23 14.13 34.33
N ALA A 351 -21.29 13.21 34.14
CA ALA A 351 -21.23 11.95 34.87
C ALA A 351 -20.55 12.05 36.25
N GLY A 352 -19.83 13.13 36.52
CA GLY A 352 -19.12 13.35 37.78
C GLY A 352 -20.01 13.40 39.01
N ARG A 353 -19.46 13.13 40.23
CA ARG A 353 -20.17 13.01 41.50
C ARG A 353 -20.60 14.34 42.10
N GLY A 354 -19.91 15.45 41.83
CA GLY A 354 -20.13 16.76 42.44
C GLY A 354 -21.53 17.32 42.21
N ALA A 355 -22.03 18.16 43.14
CA ALA A 355 -23.25 18.93 42.90
C ALA A 355 -23.04 19.89 41.72
N TRP A 356 -24.09 20.11 40.95
CA TRP A 356 -24.04 21.07 39.86
C TRP A 356 -24.42 22.46 40.42
N GLU A 357 -23.46 23.37 40.43
CA GLU A 357 -23.72 24.76 40.83
C GLU A 357 -24.26 25.52 39.61
N PRO A 358 -25.44 26.19 39.74
CA PRO A 358 -26.00 26.99 38.65
C PRO A 358 -25.03 28.09 38.20
N GLY A 359 -24.86 28.21 36.88
CA GLY A 359 -23.94 29.20 36.30
C GLY A 359 -23.27 28.71 35.02
N THR A 360 -22.43 29.58 34.51
CA THR A 360 -21.62 29.26 33.31
C THR A 360 -20.18 29.06 33.73
N HIS A 361 -19.60 27.93 33.30
CA HIS A 361 -18.24 27.53 33.64
C HIS A 361 -17.43 27.39 32.36
N MET A 362 -16.21 27.86 32.37
CA MET A 362 -15.25 27.65 31.28
C MET A 362 -14.11 26.77 31.79
N THR A 363 -13.78 25.74 31.04
CA THR A 363 -12.68 24.85 31.37
C THR A 363 -11.68 24.80 30.22
N PHE A 364 -10.41 24.67 30.59
CA PHE A 364 -9.29 24.47 29.66
C PHE A 364 -8.66 23.12 29.98
N GLY A 365 -8.47 22.30 28.99
CA GLY A 365 -7.85 20.98 29.12
C GLY A 365 -6.71 20.82 28.17
N ALA A 366 -5.69 20.07 28.60
CA ALA A 366 -4.68 19.51 27.72
C ALA A 366 -5.00 18.03 27.52
N ILE A 367 -4.77 17.54 26.31
CA ILE A 367 -4.91 16.14 25.92
C ILE A 367 -3.52 15.65 25.54
N ALA A 368 -3.12 14.48 26.00
CA ALA A 368 -1.92 13.80 25.57
C ALA A 368 -2.19 12.29 25.65
N ASP A 369 -1.88 11.57 24.59
CA ASP A 369 -2.13 10.14 24.49
C ASP A 369 -1.06 9.46 23.65
N SER A 370 -0.92 8.15 23.88
CA SER A 370 -0.17 7.23 23.05
C SER A 370 -1.01 5.97 22.92
N VAL A 371 -1.27 5.58 21.68
CA VAL A 371 -2.12 4.44 21.34
C VAL A 371 -1.33 3.47 20.48
N GLU A 372 -1.29 2.21 20.89
CA GLU A 372 -0.72 1.10 20.13
C GLU A 372 -1.86 0.20 19.65
N SER A 373 -1.79 -0.25 18.40
CA SER A 373 -2.74 -1.21 17.82
C SER A 373 -1.99 -2.40 17.30
N ASP A 374 -2.49 -3.60 17.62
CA ASP A 374 -1.94 -4.85 17.12
C ASP A 374 -2.17 -5.01 15.61
N ALA A 375 -1.26 -5.72 14.96
CA ALA A 375 -1.43 -6.11 13.55
C ALA A 375 -2.71 -6.95 13.35
N ARG A 376 -3.42 -6.70 12.24
CA ARG A 376 -4.63 -7.45 11.87
C ARG A 376 -4.72 -7.69 10.37
N GLY A 377 -4.86 -8.94 9.98
CA GLY A 377 -4.83 -9.30 8.57
C GLY A 377 -3.54 -8.83 7.91
N VAL A 378 -3.65 -7.99 6.88
CA VAL A 378 -2.51 -7.37 6.17
C VAL A 378 -2.12 -6.01 6.73
N VAL A 379 -2.93 -5.41 7.61
CA VAL A 379 -2.60 -4.13 8.27
C VAL A 379 -1.60 -4.37 9.38
N ALA A 380 -0.47 -3.69 9.33
CA ALA A 380 0.58 -3.79 10.34
C ALA A 380 0.12 -3.21 11.68
N ALA A 381 0.85 -3.55 12.75
CA ALA A 381 0.74 -2.85 14.01
C ALA A 381 1.00 -1.35 13.79
N SER A 382 0.31 -0.51 14.54
CA SER A 382 0.47 0.94 14.45
C SER A 382 0.66 1.57 15.83
N GLU A 383 1.40 2.66 15.85
CA GLU A 383 1.60 3.51 17.01
C GLU A 383 1.18 4.94 16.64
N ALA A 384 0.39 5.57 17.52
CA ALA A 384 -0.03 6.96 17.38
C ALA A 384 0.29 7.69 18.67
N THR A 385 1.06 8.78 18.60
CA THR A 385 1.36 9.64 19.75
C THR A 385 0.82 11.03 19.48
N GLY A 386 -0.06 11.52 20.35
CA GLY A 386 -0.77 12.77 20.15
C GLY A 386 -0.78 13.71 21.34
N TRP A 387 -1.04 14.98 21.03
CA TRP A 387 -1.32 16.00 22.02
C TRP A 387 -2.33 17.01 21.49
N GLY A 388 -2.95 17.75 22.40
CA GLY A 388 -3.94 18.73 22.01
C GLY A 388 -4.39 19.63 23.14
N GLY A 389 -5.30 20.53 22.81
CA GLY A 389 -5.94 21.44 23.75
C GLY A 389 -7.44 21.55 23.51
N ARG A 390 -8.19 21.62 24.57
CA ARG A 390 -9.65 21.73 24.56
C ARG A 390 -10.10 22.93 25.38
N VAL A 391 -11.03 23.69 24.85
CA VAL A 391 -11.74 24.75 25.54
C VAL A 391 -13.21 24.40 25.57
N ALA A 392 -13.78 24.28 26.76
CA ALA A 392 -15.19 23.94 26.94
C ALA A 392 -15.93 25.04 27.72
N LEU A 393 -17.15 25.31 27.29
CA LEU A 393 -18.09 26.21 27.97
C LEU A 393 -19.33 25.42 28.30
N ASP A 394 -19.66 25.30 29.59
CA ASP A 394 -20.88 24.65 30.02
C ASP A 394 -21.74 25.55 30.91
N HIS A 395 -23.04 25.34 30.81
CA HIS A 395 -24.04 26.08 31.55
C HIS A 395 -24.92 25.12 32.35
N VAL A 396 -24.88 25.27 33.66
CA VAL A 396 -25.76 24.60 34.60
C VAL A 396 -27.01 25.42 34.77
N MET A 397 -28.12 25.00 34.17
CA MET A 397 -29.42 25.66 34.24
C MET A 397 -30.09 25.44 35.60
N SER A 398 -29.88 24.26 36.20
CA SER A 398 -30.45 23.86 37.49
C SER A 398 -29.63 22.69 38.06
N GLU A 399 -29.96 22.29 39.28
CA GLU A 399 -29.37 21.07 39.87
C GLU A 399 -29.59 19.78 39.03
N ASN A 400 -30.55 19.84 38.09
CA ASN A 400 -30.94 18.69 37.28
C ASN A 400 -30.57 18.76 35.80
N LEU A 401 -30.18 19.94 35.29
CA LEU A 401 -29.96 20.13 33.85
C LEU A 401 -28.71 20.97 33.58
N ARG A 402 -27.84 20.43 32.73
CA ARG A 402 -26.58 21.02 32.29
C ARG A 402 -26.39 20.77 30.78
N PHE A 403 -25.86 21.74 30.06
CA PHE A 403 -25.46 21.60 28.68
C PHE A 403 -24.17 22.37 28.40
N GLY A 404 -23.46 22.03 27.32
CA GLY A 404 -22.25 22.74 26.96
C GLY A 404 -21.78 22.45 25.57
N PHE A 405 -20.68 23.14 25.22
CA PHE A 405 -19.98 23.02 23.94
C PHE A 405 -18.48 23.07 24.18
N ALA A 406 -17.71 22.43 23.30
CA ALA A 406 -16.26 22.51 23.31
C ALA A 406 -15.70 22.63 21.92
N GLY A 407 -14.60 23.37 21.78
CA GLY A 407 -13.70 23.33 20.66
C GLY A 407 -12.40 22.62 21.06
N THR A 408 -11.90 21.75 20.24
CA THR A 408 -10.67 20.97 20.46
C THR A 408 -9.76 21.08 19.24
N PHE A 409 -8.48 21.32 19.49
CA PHE A 409 -7.39 21.07 18.54
C PHE A 409 -6.58 19.90 19.04
N ARG A 410 -6.23 18.98 18.15
CA ARG A 410 -5.40 17.82 18.45
C ARG A 410 -4.49 17.54 17.26
N THR A 411 -3.27 17.08 17.51
CA THR A 411 -2.36 16.53 16.50
C THR A 411 -1.84 15.19 16.97
N ALA A 412 -1.54 14.29 16.05
CA ALA A 412 -0.90 13.02 16.34
C ALA A 412 0.02 12.61 15.20
N ASP A 413 1.20 12.10 15.57
CA ASP A 413 2.16 11.42 14.70
C ASP A 413 1.81 9.94 14.70
N VAL A 414 1.70 9.33 13.51
CA VAL A 414 1.24 7.95 13.33
C VAL A 414 2.22 7.17 12.47
N GLU A 415 2.61 5.98 12.95
CA GLU A 415 3.42 5.02 12.21
C GLU A 415 2.66 3.69 12.05
N ALA A 416 2.61 3.14 10.82
CA ALA A 416 1.94 1.89 10.51
C ALA A 416 2.68 1.13 9.40
N GLY A 417 3.54 0.17 9.77
CA GLY A 417 4.32 -0.61 8.82
C GLY A 417 5.24 0.26 7.97
N ALA A 418 4.98 0.34 6.66
CA ALA A 418 5.75 1.17 5.73
C ALA A 418 5.20 2.60 5.58
N MET A 419 4.08 2.92 6.22
CA MET A 419 3.41 4.21 6.15
C MET A 419 3.61 5.00 7.45
N ALA A 420 3.79 6.32 7.33
CA ALA A 420 3.72 7.26 8.45
C ALA A 420 3.01 8.54 7.99
N PHE A 421 2.34 9.23 8.91
CA PHE A 421 1.63 10.48 8.63
C PHE A 421 1.34 11.25 9.92
N ASP A 422 1.12 12.54 9.77
CA ASP A 422 0.60 13.40 10.82
C ASP A 422 -0.90 13.64 10.60
N VAL A 423 -1.68 13.69 11.67
CA VAL A 423 -3.09 14.07 11.61
C VAL A 423 -3.37 15.25 12.53
N GLU A 424 -3.89 16.34 11.95
CA GLU A 424 -4.39 17.50 12.67
C GLU A 424 -5.91 17.49 12.70
N THR A 425 -6.50 17.51 13.90
CA THR A 425 -7.94 17.44 14.11
C THR A 425 -8.46 18.73 14.74
N TYR A 426 -9.43 19.35 14.10
CA TYR A 426 -10.21 20.47 14.62
C TYR A 426 -11.63 20.00 14.90
N ALA A 427 -12.00 19.85 16.18
CA ALA A 427 -13.27 19.27 16.57
C ALA A 427 -14.17 20.27 17.31
N PHE A 428 -15.48 20.06 17.15
CA PHE A 428 -16.51 20.76 17.89
C PHE A 428 -17.53 19.75 18.44
N ASP A 429 -17.81 19.84 19.73
CA ASP A 429 -18.71 18.95 20.46
C ASP A 429 -19.76 19.73 21.24
N GLY A 430 -20.96 19.17 21.35
CA GLY A 430 -22.01 19.62 22.23
C GLY A 430 -22.54 18.50 23.11
N TRP A 431 -22.97 18.80 24.34
CA TRP A 431 -23.54 17.83 25.25
C TRP A 431 -24.73 18.37 26.03
N LEU A 432 -25.57 17.44 26.48
CA LEU A 432 -26.70 17.68 27.37
C LEU A 432 -26.70 16.60 28.44
N GLY A 433 -26.68 17.00 29.71
CA GLY A 433 -26.76 16.13 30.87
C GLY A 433 -27.96 16.40 31.75
N TRP A 434 -28.59 15.33 32.22
CA TRP A 434 -29.66 15.37 33.19
C TRP A 434 -29.33 14.53 34.43
N ARG A 435 -29.72 14.99 35.59
CA ARG A 435 -29.52 14.30 36.86
C ARG A 435 -30.78 14.31 37.71
N SER A 436 -31.04 13.22 38.46
CA SER A 436 -32.09 13.15 39.48
C SER A 436 -31.61 12.31 40.65
N GLY A 437 -31.36 12.94 41.78
CA GLY A 437 -30.71 12.28 42.91
C GLY A 437 -29.32 11.77 42.54
N ASN A 438 -29.11 10.49 42.67
CA ASN A 438 -27.84 9.82 42.33
C ASN A 438 -27.77 9.31 40.89
N MET A 439 -28.85 9.39 40.12
CA MET A 439 -28.91 8.96 38.74
C MET A 439 -28.51 10.10 37.80
N PHE A 440 -27.77 9.78 36.76
CA PHE A 440 -27.46 10.70 35.66
C PHE A 440 -27.69 10.03 34.30
N LEU A 441 -28.03 10.86 33.33
CA LEU A 441 -28.18 10.50 31.93
C LEU A 441 -27.78 11.69 31.07
N GLY A 442 -27.10 11.46 29.98
CA GLY A 442 -26.79 12.51 29.02
C GLY A 442 -26.35 11.98 27.67
N ALA A 443 -26.21 12.93 26.78
CA ALA A 443 -25.78 12.68 25.42
C ALA A 443 -24.75 13.73 25.00
N ALA A 444 -23.80 13.31 24.17
CA ALA A 444 -22.87 14.19 23.47
C ALA A 444 -22.91 13.85 21.97
N ALA A 445 -22.71 14.87 21.14
CA ALA A 445 -22.53 14.71 19.70
C ALA A 445 -21.58 15.78 19.16
N GLY A 446 -20.86 15.45 18.10
CA GLY A 446 -19.93 16.39 17.50
C GLY A 446 -19.36 15.91 16.18
N GLY A 447 -18.48 16.73 15.64
CA GLY A 447 -17.76 16.43 14.39
C GLY A 447 -16.38 17.07 14.38
N SER A 448 -15.56 16.64 13.46
CA SER A 448 -14.22 17.17 13.22
C SER A 448 -13.92 17.35 11.73
N ILE A 449 -12.91 18.16 11.49
CA ILE A 449 -12.16 18.20 10.23
C ILE A 449 -10.78 17.66 10.56
N ASP A 450 -10.33 16.69 9.77
CA ASP A 450 -9.09 15.97 9.97
C ASP A 450 -8.20 16.19 8.75
N ASN A 451 -7.00 16.77 8.93
CA ASN A 451 -6.01 16.96 7.89
C ASN A 451 -4.92 15.93 8.09
N TYR A 452 -4.57 15.22 7.04
CA TYR A 452 -3.49 14.22 7.02
C TYR A 452 -2.35 14.78 6.20
N ASP A 453 -1.32 15.22 6.91
CA ASP A 453 -0.13 15.84 6.35
C ASP A 453 1.05 14.89 6.43
N ASP A 454 2.13 15.21 5.72
CA ASP A 454 3.38 14.46 5.71
C ASP A 454 3.21 12.94 5.54
N ILE A 455 2.16 12.53 4.79
CA ILE A 455 1.96 11.11 4.50
C ILE A 455 3.17 10.63 3.73
N THR A 456 3.83 9.61 4.26
CA THR A 456 5.00 8.97 3.66
C THR A 456 4.78 7.47 3.57
N ARG A 457 5.24 6.87 2.46
CA ARG A 457 5.32 5.42 2.30
C ARG A 457 6.70 5.01 1.83
N LEU A 458 7.36 4.19 2.64
CA LEU A 458 8.65 3.59 2.28
C LEU A 458 8.42 2.50 1.22
N THR A 459 9.09 2.64 0.06
CA THR A 459 9.03 1.62 -1.00
C THR A 459 10.02 0.48 -0.74
N SER A 460 9.83 -0.66 -1.41
CA SER A 460 10.79 -1.78 -1.39
C SER A 460 12.17 -1.40 -1.96
N LEU A 461 12.26 -0.25 -2.64
CA LEU A 461 13.51 0.33 -3.15
C LEU A 461 14.21 1.22 -2.11
N ALA A 462 13.95 1.04 -0.82
CA ALA A 462 14.54 1.88 0.23
C ALA A 462 15.97 2.36 -0.08
N PRO A 463 16.27 3.67 0.11
CA PRO A 463 15.51 4.64 0.90
C PRO A 463 14.53 5.51 0.08
N ILE A 464 13.91 5.00 -0.97
CA ILE A 464 12.94 5.74 -1.76
C ILE A 464 11.61 5.80 -1.01
N VAL A 465 11.13 7.02 -0.78
CA VAL A 465 9.88 7.31 -0.09
C VAL A 465 8.93 8.02 -1.06
N HIS A 466 7.68 7.61 -1.08
CA HIS A 466 6.59 8.36 -1.72
C HIS A 466 5.90 9.24 -0.68
N THR A 467 5.31 10.32 -1.12
CA THR A 467 4.60 11.29 -0.26
C THR A 467 3.18 11.52 -0.74
N GLY A 468 2.34 12.00 0.16
CA GLY A 468 0.96 12.39 -0.15
C GLY A 468 0.41 13.31 0.93
N GLU A 469 -0.76 13.85 0.69
CA GLU A 469 -1.55 14.62 1.64
C GLU A 469 -3.03 14.40 1.33
N THR A 470 -3.87 14.44 2.36
CA THR A 470 -5.32 14.36 2.20
C THR A 470 -6.02 15.00 3.38
N ASN A 471 -7.34 15.00 3.36
CA ASN A 471 -8.17 15.44 4.46
C ASN A 471 -9.38 14.53 4.60
N GLY A 472 -10.12 14.74 5.68
CA GLY A 472 -11.31 14.00 6.00
C GLY A 472 -12.14 14.69 7.05
N GLY A 473 -13.02 13.95 7.66
CA GLY A 473 -13.80 14.46 8.79
C GLY A 473 -14.54 13.35 9.50
N SER A 474 -14.85 13.59 10.74
CA SER A 474 -15.54 12.62 11.59
C SER A 474 -16.80 13.24 12.20
N ILE A 475 -17.83 12.42 12.36
CA ILE A 475 -19.03 12.73 13.13
C ILE A 475 -19.29 11.61 14.13
N GLY A 476 -19.92 11.94 15.26
CA GLY A 476 -20.29 10.90 16.21
C GLY A 476 -21.24 11.40 17.27
N ALA A 477 -21.82 10.44 17.98
CA ALA A 477 -22.72 10.66 19.10
C ALA A 477 -22.55 9.57 20.16
N ARG A 478 -22.66 9.93 21.43
CA ARG A 478 -22.62 9.02 22.58
C ARG A 478 -23.73 9.36 23.57
N VAL A 479 -24.40 8.35 24.07
CA VAL A 479 -25.36 8.45 25.17
C VAL A 479 -24.82 7.62 26.32
N GLN A 480 -24.77 8.23 27.52
CA GLN A 480 -24.26 7.57 28.72
C GLN A 480 -25.19 7.82 29.90
N GLY A 481 -25.40 6.78 30.72
CA GLY A 481 -26.15 6.89 31.97
C GLY A 481 -25.53 6.02 33.05
N GLY A 482 -25.84 6.38 34.30
CA GLY A 482 -25.32 5.68 35.46
C GLY A 482 -25.94 6.09 36.78
N TRP A 483 -25.45 5.46 37.82
CA TRP A 483 -25.95 5.68 39.18
C TRP A 483 -24.81 5.75 40.19
N TRP A 484 -24.86 6.68 41.16
CA TRP A 484 -23.88 6.79 42.23
C TRP A 484 -24.36 6.13 43.51
N PHE A 485 -23.56 5.24 44.09
CA PHE A 485 -23.75 4.60 45.39
C PHE A 485 -22.64 5.05 46.33
N ASN A 486 -23.01 5.74 47.44
CA ASN A 486 -22.05 6.17 48.45
C ASN A 486 -21.83 5.05 49.48
N MET A 487 -20.60 4.61 49.67
CA MET A 487 -20.18 3.56 50.59
C MET A 487 -19.09 4.08 51.55
N GLY A 488 -19.46 5.00 52.42
CA GLY A 488 -18.51 5.63 53.34
C GLY A 488 -17.57 6.60 52.61
N GLY A 489 -16.27 6.34 52.63
CA GLY A 489 -15.25 7.19 51.99
C GLY A 489 -15.10 6.94 50.46
N ILE A 490 -15.79 5.97 49.89
CA ILE A 490 -15.74 5.59 48.47
C ILE A 490 -17.15 5.67 47.90
N ALA A 491 -17.26 6.14 46.65
CA ALA A 491 -18.48 6.08 45.86
C ALA A 491 -18.28 5.16 44.65
N LEU A 492 -19.27 4.34 44.37
CA LEU A 492 -19.30 3.44 43.22
C LEU A 492 -20.32 3.92 42.19
N SER A 493 -19.97 3.87 40.93
CA SER A 493 -20.86 4.23 39.81
C SER A 493 -20.84 3.17 38.72
N PRO A 494 -21.82 2.25 38.67
CA PRO A 494 -22.09 1.49 37.47
C PRO A 494 -22.62 2.43 36.37
N ARG A 495 -22.09 2.26 35.15
CA ARG A 495 -22.38 3.09 33.98
C ARG A 495 -22.64 2.23 32.78
N ALA A 496 -23.45 2.73 31.87
CA ALA A 496 -23.62 2.14 30.55
C ALA A 496 -23.62 3.26 29.51
N ALA A 497 -23.01 2.98 28.37
CA ALA A 497 -22.98 3.91 27.25
C ALA A 497 -23.21 3.18 25.93
N VAL A 498 -23.73 3.92 24.95
CA VAL A 498 -23.79 3.52 23.53
C VAL A 498 -23.22 4.67 22.73
N ALA A 499 -22.29 4.36 21.83
CA ALA A 499 -21.67 5.31 20.93
C ALA A 499 -21.83 4.87 19.48
N TRP A 500 -21.85 5.85 18.58
CA TRP A 500 -21.79 5.68 17.14
C TRP A 500 -20.88 6.75 16.56
N GLY A 501 -20.08 6.37 15.57
CA GLY A 501 -19.22 7.29 14.84
C GLY A 501 -19.06 6.89 13.37
N SER A 502 -18.71 7.88 12.57
CA SER A 502 -18.31 7.74 11.18
C SER A 502 -17.18 8.69 10.86
N THR A 503 -16.14 8.20 10.23
CA THR A 503 -14.99 8.97 9.76
C THR A 503 -14.83 8.72 8.27
N ASP A 504 -14.74 9.77 7.49
CA ASP A 504 -14.45 9.75 6.07
C ASP A 504 -13.05 10.31 5.82
N VAL A 505 -12.25 9.62 5.02
CA VAL A 505 -10.93 10.05 4.55
C VAL A 505 -10.98 10.14 3.04
N ASN A 506 -10.72 11.31 2.48
CA ASN A 506 -10.72 11.53 1.03
C ASN A 506 -9.57 10.77 0.35
N GLY A 507 -9.79 10.37 -0.89
CA GLY A 507 -8.77 9.74 -1.72
C GLY A 507 -7.63 10.70 -2.07
N TYR A 508 -6.45 10.13 -2.34
CA TYR A 508 -5.29 10.90 -2.80
C TYR A 508 -4.37 10.03 -3.65
N SER A 509 -3.50 10.70 -4.43
CA SER A 509 -2.46 10.05 -5.23
C SER A 509 -1.09 10.33 -4.63
N GLU A 510 -0.26 9.31 -4.51
CA GLU A 510 1.12 9.45 -4.09
C GLU A 510 1.95 10.22 -5.13
N GLN A 511 2.93 10.95 -4.65
CA GLN A 511 3.99 11.57 -5.44
C GLN A 511 5.29 10.80 -5.28
N GLY A 512 5.93 10.46 -6.41
CA GLY A 512 7.17 9.70 -6.44
C GLY A 512 7.47 9.16 -7.84
N PHE A 513 8.42 8.25 -7.95
CA PHE A 513 8.86 7.70 -9.24
C PHE A 513 8.98 6.17 -9.27
N ALA A 514 8.67 5.48 -8.18
CA ALA A 514 8.53 4.01 -8.16
C ALA A 514 7.05 3.61 -8.37
N ALA A 515 6.59 2.53 -7.80
CA ALA A 515 5.19 2.14 -7.82
C ALA A 515 4.34 3.12 -7.00
N GLN A 516 3.70 4.08 -7.64
CA GLN A 516 2.79 5.04 -7.01
C GLN A 516 1.40 4.42 -6.85
N TYR A 517 0.76 4.75 -5.73
CA TYR A 517 -0.60 4.29 -5.44
C TYR A 517 -1.58 5.45 -5.48
N ASP A 518 -2.78 5.14 -5.95
CA ASP A 518 -3.95 6.00 -5.87
C ASP A 518 -4.89 5.39 -4.83
N TYR A 519 -5.14 6.15 -3.76
CA TYR A 519 -6.05 5.76 -2.69
C TYR A 519 -7.43 6.35 -2.96
N HIS A 520 -8.46 5.53 -2.86
CA HIS A 520 -9.84 5.96 -2.98
C HIS A 520 -10.35 6.54 -1.66
N ASP A 521 -11.52 7.19 -1.71
CA ASP A 521 -12.25 7.59 -0.50
C ASP A 521 -12.51 6.38 0.38
N ARG A 522 -12.35 6.54 1.69
CA ARG A 522 -12.54 5.49 2.69
C ARG A 522 -13.43 5.97 3.81
N THR A 523 -14.29 5.09 4.29
CA THR A 523 -15.18 5.37 5.41
C THR A 523 -14.98 4.32 6.50
N VAL A 524 -14.79 4.77 7.74
CA VAL A 524 -14.81 3.92 8.94
C VAL A 524 -16.04 4.26 9.74
N GLN A 525 -16.89 3.28 9.99
CA GLN A 525 -18.09 3.45 10.82
C GLN A 525 -18.12 2.37 11.89
N SER A 526 -18.50 2.75 13.08
CA SER A 526 -18.65 1.80 14.17
C SER A 526 -19.76 2.23 15.14
N ALA A 527 -20.38 1.23 15.76
CA ALA A 527 -21.28 1.41 16.88
C ALA A 527 -20.88 0.48 18.02
N SER A 528 -20.78 1.01 19.23
CA SER A 528 -20.33 0.27 20.40
C SER A 528 -21.28 0.42 21.57
N ALA A 529 -21.28 -0.57 22.47
CA ALA A 529 -21.90 -0.51 23.78
C ALA A 529 -20.86 -0.79 24.86
N GLU A 530 -20.97 -0.06 25.96
CA GLU A 530 -20.00 -0.11 27.05
C GLU A 530 -20.70 -0.24 28.38
N ILE A 531 -20.13 -1.04 29.27
CA ILE A 531 -20.54 -1.14 30.68
C ILE A 531 -19.29 -0.96 31.52
N THR A 532 -19.30 0.03 32.41
CA THR A 532 -18.18 0.33 33.31
C THR A 532 -18.62 0.39 34.76
N LEU A 533 -17.66 0.17 35.65
CA LEU A 533 -17.78 0.43 37.07
C LEU A 533 -16.67 1.37 37.52
N ARG A 534 -17.03 2.54 37.96
CA ARG A 534 -16.11 3.53 38.53
C ARG A 534 -16.19 3.54 40.05
N ALA A 535 -15.04 3.50 40.68
CA ALA A 535 -14.88 3.71 42.11
C ALA A 535 -14.12 5.03 42.33
N GLU A 536 -14.72 5.96 43.06
CA GLU A 536 -14.15 7.29 43.36
C GLU A 536 -14.01 7.48 44.85
N GLY A 537 -12.85 7.98 45.29
CA GLY A 537 -12.56 8.29 46.68
C GLY A 537 -11.75 9.58 46.80
N GLY A 538 -11.64 10.08 48.03
CA GLY A 538 -10.90 11.31 48.33
C GLY A 538 -11.68 12.27 49.25
N GLY A 539 -11.03 13.37 49.60
CA GLY A 539 -11.57 14.43 50.44
C GLY A 539 -11.27 15.82 49.86
N GLU A 540 -11.47 16.87 50.65
CA GLU A 540 -11.17 18.24 50.24
C GLU A 540 -9.71 18.38 49.78
N GLY A 541 -9.52 18.69 48.48
CA GLY A 541 -8.23 18.98 47.88
C GLY A 541 -7.59 17.84 47.09
N LEU A 542 -7.99 16.56 47.25
CA LEU A 542 -7.52 15.44 46.45
C LEU A 542 -8.62 14.40 46.23
N SER A 543 -8.96 14.15 45.01
CA SER A 543 -9.83 13.05 44.60
C SER A 543 -9.06 12.10 43.67
N PHE A 544 -9.37 10.80 43.74
CA PHE A 544 -8.87 9.77 42.84
C PHE A 544 -9.99 8.86 42.42
N TYR A 545 -9.90 8.32 41.25
CA TYR A 545 -10.83 7.28 40.80
C TYR A 545 -10.12 6.14 40.08
N VAL A 546 -10.79 5.00 40.05
CA VAL A 546 -10.44 3.85 39.24
C VAL A 546 -11.71 3.44 38.50
N GLU A 547 -11.59 3.22 37.19
CA GLU A 547 -12.68 2.75 36.37
C GLU A 547 -12.24 1.50 35.60
N GLY A 548 -13.15 0.54 35.46
CA GLY A 548 -12.93 -0.66 34.68
C GLY A 548 -14.25 -1.11 34.08
N GLY A 549 -14.18 -1.68 32.88
CA GLY A 549 -15.39 -2.07 32.16
C GLY A 549 -15.13 -2.96 30.98
N TYR A 550 -16.19 -3.20 30.24
CA TYR A 550 -16.21 -3.95 29.00
C TYR A 550 -16.90 -3.13 27.92
N ARG A 551 -16.26 -3.02 26.77
CA ARG A 551 -16.81 -2.42 25.54
C ARG A 551 -16.90 -3.50 24.48
N ASP A 552 -18.01 -3.55 23.78
CA ASP A 552 -18.26 -4.41 22.63
C ASP A 552 -18.70 -3.58 21.43
N THR A 553 -18.12 -3.86 20.28
CA THR A 553 -18.45 -3.24 19.01
C THR A 553 -19.37 -4.17 18.25
N PHE A 554 -20.60 -3.76 17.95
CA PHE A 554 -21.64 -4.58 17.37
C PHE A 554 -22.02 -4.19 15.92
N ALA A 555 -21.51 -3.07 15.44
CA ALA A 555 -21.56 -2.69 14.03
C ALA A 555 -20.23 -2.03 13.67
N ASP A 556 -19.52 -2.63 12.76
CA ASP A 556 -18.21 -2.15 12.28
C ASP A 556 -18.17 -2.33 10.76
N SER A 557 -17.87 -1.27 10.04
CA SER A 557 -17.61 -1.30 8.61
C SER A 557 -16.41 -0.39 8.31
N SER A 558 -15.36 -0.94 7.75
CA SER A 558 -14.27 -0.18 7.15
C SER A 558 -14.15 -0.58 5.70
N ASP A 559 -14.28 0.38 4.81
CA ASP A 559 -13.90 0.24 3.41
C ASP A 559 -12.40 0.56 3.32
N ALA A 560 -11.59 -0.50 3.10
CA ALA A 560 -10.14 -0.38 2.93
C ALA A 560 -9.74 -0.48 1.46
#